data_955475cac880870076faf95eb2b8455a
#
_entry.id   955475cac880870076faf95eb2b8455a
#
_cell.length_a   1.000
_cell.length_b   1.000
_cell.length_c   1.000
_cell.angle_alpha   90.00
_cell.angle_beta   90.00
_cell.angle_gamma   90.00
#
_symmetry.space_group_name_H-M   'P 1'
#
loop_
_entity.id
_entity.type
_entity.pdbx_description
1 polymer ?
#
loop_
_entity_poly.entity_id
_entity_poly.type
_entity_poly.pdbx_seq_one_letter_code
_entity_poly.pdbx_strand_id
1 'polypeptide(L)'
;MSDWGLGAGKDRGRTAMTRVTTADLDRLEFRAVQSGDHIAVARELLDLANQVEADSEICRAELFVRAGEQWEMAQEPERAAAAYQRAIDDGGPTIIGARALLCGALLELDLIDDAYAQLERLSASGARNLPTYIHIAETLLAHDDLEGAHEWATLGVRRFRHQDVSPYVHDLLMELLRIRFRIRMDLGLREDEFDRMLDE
;
A
#
# COMPACT_ATOMS: atom_id res chain seq x y z
N MET A 1 -21.67 -15.85 61.61
CA MET A 1 -22.43 -14.90 60.74
C MET A 1 -21.36 -14.04 60.08
N SER A 2 -20.93 -14.43 58.95
CA SER A 2 -19.81 -13.75 58.21
C SER A 2 -20.24 -13.62 56.79
N ASP A 3 -20.52 -12.40 56.41
CA ASP A 3 -20.89 -11.98 55.08
C ASP A 3 -19.61 -11.73 54.29
N TRP A 4 -19.37 -12.48 53.21
CA TRP A 4 -18.27 -12.27 52.29
C TRP A 4 -18.80 -11.65 51.01
N GLY A 5 -18.70 -10.30 50.95
CA GLY A 5 -18.94 -9.54 49.76
C GLY A 5 -18.06 -9.99 48.60
N LEU A 6 -18.70 -10.48 47.57
CA LEU A 6 -18.11 -10.90 46.32
C LEU A 6 -17.61 -9.71 45.52
N GLY A 7 -16.37 -9.88 45.12
CA GLY A 7 -15.55 -8.92 44.40
C GLY A 7 -16.19 -8.38 43.15
N ALA A 8 -15.97 -7.11 42.98
CA ALA A 8 -16.15 -6.38 41.72
C ALA A 8 -15.35 -7.07 40.61
N GLY A 9 -16.07 -7.66 39.66
CA GLY A 9 -15.52 -8.09 38.41
C GLY A 9 -14.91 -6.90 37.72
N LYS A 10 -13.59 -6.97 37.46
CA LYS A 10 -12.89 -6.07 36.56
C LYS A 10 -13.57 -6.17 35.21
N ASP A 11 -14.35 -5.18 34.88
CA ASP A 11 -14.77 -4.88 33.51
C ASP A 11 -13.48 -4.59 32.73
N ARG A 12 -12.94 -5.62 32.06
CA ARG A 12 -11.86 -5.47 31.10
C ARG A 12 -12.48 -4.69 29.96
N GLY A 13 -12.15 -3.41 29.89
CA GLY A 13 -12.65 -2.45 28.93
C GLY A 13 -12.81 -3.08 27.54
N ARG A 14 -14.04 -3.34 27.18
CA ARG A 14 -14.44 -3.68 25.83
C ARG A 14 -14.14 -2.43 25.03
N THR A 15 -13.01 -2.41 24.32
CA THR A 15 -12.70 -1.34 23.37
C THR A 15 -13.90 -1.25 22.42
N ALA A 16 -14.57 -0.10 22.40
CA ALA A 16 -15.74 0.08 21.54
C ALA A 16 -15.27 -0.11 20.10
N MET A 17 -15.95 -1.01 19.37
CA MET A 17 -15.70 -1.17 17.93
C MET A 17 -16.19 0.08 17.21
N THR A 18 -15.49 0.48 16.17
CA THR A 18 -15.71 1.74 15.45
C THR A 18 -15.92 1.45 13.97
N ARG A 19 -16.98 2.02 13.41
CA ARG A 19 -17.18 2.03 11.97
C ARG A 19 -16.35 3.16 11.35
N VAL A 20 -15.50 2.84 10.38
CA VAL A 20 -14.61 3.79 9.70
C VAL A 20 -15.08 3.95 8.26
N THR A 21 -15.24 5.20 7.83
CA THR A 21 -15.68 5.59 6.49
C THR A 21 -14.53 6.24 5.70
N THR A 22 -14.68 6.33 4.38
CA THR A 22 -13.76 7.08 3.51
C THR A 22 -13.62 8.55 3.99
N ALA A 23 -14.73 9.18 4.39
CA ALA A 23 -14.69 10.57 4.89
C ALA A 23 -13.91 10.73 6.20
N ASP A 24 -13.85 9.71 7.05
CA ASP A 24 -13.02 9.72 8.25
C ASP A 24 -11.53 9.66 7.88
N LEU A 25 -11.19 8.79 6.90
CA LEU A 25 -9.83 8.68 6.39
C LEU A 25 -9.37 9.98 5.74
N ASP A 26 -10.15 10.54 4.81
CA ASP A 26 -9.85 11.81 4.14
C ASP A 26 -9.59 12.93 5.15
N ARG A 27 -10.38 12.99 6.23
CA ARG A 27 -10.22 13.99 7.29
C ARG A 27 -8.91 13.83 8.06
N LEU A 28 -8.49 12.60 8.32
CA LEU A 28 -7.23 12.29 8.98
C LEU A 28 -6.04 12.67 8.11
N GLU A 29 -6.07 12.28 6.85
CA GLU A 29 -5.01 12.59 5.88
C GLU A 29 -4.90 14.09 5.63
N PHE A 30 -6.04 14.78 5.45
CA PHE A 30 -6.05 16.24 5.31
C PHE A 30 -5.45 16.95 6.54
N ARG A 31 -5.76 16.45 7.76
CA ARG A 31 -5.16 16.96 8.99
C ARG A 31 -3.65 16.76 9.02
N ALA A 32 -3.14 15.60 8.59
CA ALA A 32 -1.71 15.33 8.50
C ALA A 32 -1.01 16.35 7.59
N VAL A 33 -1.58 16.58 6.40
CA VAL A 33 -1.03 17.55 5.44
C VAL A 33 -1.05 18.98 6.00
N GLN A 34 -2.14 19.38 6.67
CA GLN A 34 -2.25 20.74 7.24
C GLN A 34 -1.31 20.98 8.43
N SER A 35 -1.16 20.01 9.31
CA SER A 35 -0.37 20.16 10.54
C SER A 35 1.10 19.78 10.39
N GLY A 36 1.42 18.95 9.38
CA GLY A 36 2.72 18.28 9.27
C GLY A 36 2.93 17.17 10.31
N ASP A 37 1.92 16.87 11.15
CA ASP A 37 2.03 15.88 12.22
C ASP A 37 1.58 14.49 11.73
N HIS A 38 2.35 13.92 10.81
CA HIS A 38 2.16 12.59 10.26
C HIS A 38 2.25 11.50 11.33
N ILE A 39 3.10 11.70 12.36
CA ILE A 39 3.28 10.75 13.47
C ILE A 39 1.98 10.58 14.26
N ALA A 40 1.31 11.68 14.61
CA ALA A 40 0.05 11.63 15.36
C ALA A 40 -1.04 10.91 14.54
N VAL A 41 -1.13 11.22 13.24
CA VAL A 41 -2.12 10.59 12.35
C VAL A 41 -1.82 9.10 12.15
N ALA A 42 -0.57 8.71 11.96
CA ALA A 42 -0.18 7.31 11.87
C ALA A 42 -0.60 6.49 13.10
N ARG A 43 -0.38 7.05 14.30
CA ARG A 43 -0.80 6.40 15.55
C ARG A 43 -2.33 6.26 15.64
N GLU A 44 -3.07 7.31 15.28
CA GLU A 44 -4.53 7.28 15.29
C GLU A 44 -5.09 6.25 14.29
N LEU A 45 -4.50 6.14 13.09
CA LEU A 45 -4.85 5.10 12.12
C LEU A 45 -4.59 3.69 12.64
N LEU A 46 -3.48 3.46 13.36
CA LEU A 46 -3.20 2.19 14.02
C LEU A 46 -4.20 1.87 15.12
N ASP A 47 -4.64 2.87 15.90
CA ASP A 47 -5.65 2.70 16.94
C ASP A 47 -7.02 2.38 16.31
N LEU A 48 -7.40 3.06 15.23
CA LEU A 48 -8.60 2.73 14.46
C LEU A 48 -8.55 1.32 13.88
N ALA A 49 -7.42 0.89 13.32
CA ALA A 49 -7.24 -0.47 12.80
C ALA A 49 -7.46 -1.54 13.87
N ASN A 50 -7.11 -1.25 15.13
CA ASN A 50 -7.34 -2.17 16.25
C ASN A 50 -8.80 -2.21 16.72
N GLN A 51 -9.62 -1.22 16.32
CA GLN A 51 -11.02 -1.04 16.79
C GLN A 51 -12.04 -1.12 15.66
N VAL A 52 -11.59 -1.23 14.39
CA VAL A 52 -12.48 -1.19 13.22
C VAL A 52 -13.42 -2.38 13.18
N GLU A 53 -14.70 -2.13 12.87
CA GLU A 53 -15.71 -3.15 12.64
C GLU A 53 -15.46 -3.88 11.32
N ALA A 54 -15.81 -5.17 11.27
CA ALA A 54 -15.57 -5.99 10.08
C ALA A 54 -16.40 -5.56 8.85
N ASP A 55 -17.51 -4.85 9.06
CA ASP A 55 -18.39 -4.31 8.01
C ASP A 55 -18.15 -2.81 7.74
N SER A 56 -17.02 -2.26 8.20
CA SER A 56 -16.63 -0.89 7.92
C SER A 56 -16.32 -0.71 6.42
N GLU A 57 -16.52 0.50 5.92
CA GLU A 57 -16.19 0.89 4.55
C GLU A 57 -14.68 0.74 4.30
N ILE A 58 -13.87 1.17 5.26
CA ILE A 58 -12.41 0.98 5.24
C ILE A 58 -12.06 -0.23 6.11
N CYS A 59 -11.42 -1.22 5.52
CA CYS A 59 -11.01 -2.43 6.23
C CYS A 59 -9.72 -2.23 7.04
N ARG A 60 -9.44 -3.18 7.94
CA ARG A 60 -8.28 -3.13 8.83
C ARG A 60 -6.95 -3.07 8.07
N ALA A 61 -6.80 -3.89 7.04
CA ALA A 61 -5.58 -3.92 6.23
C ALA A 61 -5.30 -2.57 5.58
N GLU A 62 -6.33 -1.89 5.05
CA GLU A 62 -6.17 -0.57 4.45
C GLU A 62 -5.76 0.48 5.50
N LEU A 63 -6.32 0.44 6.71
CA LEU A 63 -5.90 1.34 7.80
C LEU A 63 -4.43 1.14 8.19
N PHE A 64 -3.93 -0.10 8.17
CA PHE A 64 -2.51 -0.37 8.37
C PHE A 64 -1.66 0.18 7.24
N VAL A 65 -2.11 0.06 5.99
CA VAL A 65 -1.43 0.66 4.83
C VAL A 65 -1.35 2.18 5.01
N ARG A 66 -2.48 2.85 5.31
CA ARG A 66 -2.51 4.31 5.51
C ARG A 66 -1.63 4.77 6.68
N ALA A 67 -1.56 3.98 7.74
CA ALA A 67 -0.63 4.26 8.83
C ALA A 67 0.83 4.16 8.37
N GLY A 68 1.16 3.17 7.54
CA GLY A 68 2.49 3.01 6.94
C GLY A 68 2.88 4.22 6.08
N GLU A 69 2.00 4.66 5.19
CA GLU A 69 2.20 5.85 4.36
C GLU A 69 2.45 7.11 5.22
N GLN A 70 1.74 7.27 6.32
CA GLN A 70 1.98 8.39 7.24
C GLN A 70 3.34 8.26 7.97
N TRP A 71 3.81 7.04 8.26
CA TRP A 71 5.14 6.83 8.81
C TRP A 71 6.25 7.14 7.79
N GLU A 72 6.05 6.82 6.51
CA GLU A 72 6.98 7.23 5.43
C GLU A 72 7.07 8.75 5.32
N MET A 73 5.92 9.44 5.33
CA MET A 73 5.89 10.91 5.32
C MET A 73 6.58 11.51 6.55
N ALA A 74 6.62 10.79 7.67
CA ALA A 74 7.34 11.16 8.88
C ALA A 74 8.83 10.77 8.87
N GLN A 75 9.34 10.17 7.79
CA GLN A 75 10.72 9.66 7.67
C GLN A 75 11.04 8.57 8.72
N GLU A 76 10.07 7.68 8.97
CA GLU A 76 10.17 6.58 9.94
C GLU A 76 9.97 5.22 9.22
N PRO A 77 10.90 4.81 8.33
CA PRO A 77 10.71 3.64 7.45
C PRO A 77 10.57 2.32 8.20
N GLU A 78 11.20 2.15 9.38
CA GLU A 78 11.02 0.93 10.18
C GLU A 78 9.58 0.79 10.68
N ARG A 79 8.94 1.91 11.03
CA ARG A 79 7.53 1.91 11.47
C ARG A 79 6.58 1.71 10.31
N ALA A 80 6.91 2.27 9.14
CA ALA A 80 6.18 2.02 7.90
C ALA A 80 6.22 0.54 7.55
N ALA A 81 7.40 -0.09 7.52
CA ALA A 81 7.57 -1.51 7.27
C ALA A 81 6.76 -2.38 8.24
N ALA A 82 6.78 -2.04 9.55
CA ALA A 82 5.99 -2.76 10.55
C ALA A 82 4.48 -2.63 10.31
N ALA A 83 3.99 -1.47 9.87
CA ALA A 83 2.58 -1.26 9.56
C ALA A 83 2.16 -2.05 8.29
N TYR A 84 2.97 -2.03 7.24
CA TYR A 84 2.73 -2.82 6.03
C TYR A 84 2.77 -4.33 6.28
N GLN A 85 3.68 -4.80 7.15
CA GLN A 85 3.69 -6.20 7.56
C GLN A 85 2.38 -6.60 8.26
N ARG A 86 1.83 -5.72 9.12
CA ARG A 86 0.51 -5.95 9.75
C ARG A 86 -0.63 -6.02 8.73
N ALA A 87 -0.59 -5.19 7.67
CA ALA A 87 -1.56 -5.27 6.57
C ALA A 87 -1.47 -6.60 5.81
N ILE A 88 -0.24 -7.11 5.59
CA ILE A 88 0.01 -8.41 4.96
C ILE A 88 -0.55 -9.54 5.83
N ASP A 89 -0.30 -9.49 7.13
CA ASP A 89 -0.72 -10.51 8.09
C ASP A 89 -2.26 -10.54 8.27
N ASP A 90 -2.91 -9.38 8.17
CA ASP A 90 -4.38 -9.26 8.15
C ASP A 90 -4.98 -9.89 6.88
N GLY A 91 -4.36 -9.68 5.75
CA GLY A 91 -4.74 -10.26 4.46
C GLY A 91 -5.97 -9.64 3.80
N GLY A 92 -6.53 -8.57 4.34
CA GLY A 92 -7.63 -7.82 3.76
C GLY A 92 -7.24 -7.11 2.46
N PRO A 93 -8.23 -6.60 1.69
CA PRO A 93 -7.98 -5.86 0.46
C PRO A 93 -7.33 -4.51 0.75
N THR A 94 -6.43 -4.08 -0.14
CA THR A 94 -5.77 -2.78 -0.10
C THR A 94 -5.74 -2.16 -1.49
N ILE A 95 -5.73 -0.81 -1.57
CA ILE A 95 -5.67 -0.08 -2.84
C ILE A 95 -4.33 -0.35 -3.53
N ILE A 96 -3.23 -0.24 -2.81
CA ILE A 96 -1.91 -0.69 -3.26
C ILE A 96 -1.56 -1.95 -2.46
N GLY A 97 -1.02 -2.97 -3.13
CA GLY A 97 -0.66 -4.21 -2.45
C GLY A 97 0.37 -3.98 -1.33
N ALA A 98 0.04 -4.33 -0.10
CA ALA A 98 0.90 -4.07 1.06
C ALA A 98 2.32 -4.64 0.96
N ARG A 99 2.53 -5.71 0.17
CA ARG A 99 3.89 -6.23 -0.12
C ARG A 99 4.71 -5.29 -1.01
N ALA A 100 4.06 -4.57 -1.90
CA ALA A 100 4.74 -3.59 -2.75
C ALA A 100 5.21 -2.39 -1.92
N LEU A 101 4.36 -1.90 -1.02
CA LEU A 101 4.69 -0.84 -0.08
C LEU A 101 5.80 -1.27 0.89
N LEU A 102 5.71 -2.50 1.43
CA LEU A 102 6.77 -3.06 2.27
C LEU A 102 8.10 -3.14 1.53
N CYS A 103 8.11 -3.49 0.23
CA CYS A 103 9.32 -3.48 -0.58
C CYS A 103 9.97 -2.09 -0.58
N GLY A 104 9.20 -1.02 -0.81
CA GLY A 104 9.71 0.35 -0.78
C GLY A 104 10.33 0.71 0.57
N ALA A 105 9.62 0.46 1.67
CA ALA A 105 10.13 0.73 3.00
C ALA A 105 11.42 -0.06 3.33
N LEU A 106 11.55 -1.30 2.83
CA LEU A 106 12.76 -2.11 3.01
C LEU A 106 13.94 -1.58 2.18
N LEU A 107 13.68 -1.07 0.97
CA LEU A 107 14.72 -0.42 0.16
C LEU A 107 15.24 0.85 0.84
N GLU A 108 14.37 1.67 1.42
CA GLU A 108 14.77 2.84 2.21
C GLU A 108 15.62 2.48 3.45
N LEU A 109 15.47 1.25 3.96
CA LEU A 109 16.28 0.70 5.06
C LEU A 109 17.57 0.00 4.61
N ASP A 110 17.87 0.01 3.31
CA ASP A 110 19.00 -0.74 2.71
C ASP A 110 18.92 -2.27 2.93
N LEU A 111 17.69 -2.79 3.14
CA LEU A 111 17.40 -4.21 3.29
C LEU A 111 17.03 -4.84 1.94
N ILE A 112 17.98 -4.80 1.02
CA ILE A 112 17.76 -5.12 -0.40
C ILE A 112 17.23 -6.55 -0.62
N ASP A 113 17.87 -7.54 0.00
CA ASP A 113 17.47 -8.95 -0.16
C ASP A 113 16.03 -9.20 0.33
N ASP A 114 15.65 -8.58 1.45
CA ASP A 114 14.29 -8.69 2.01
C ASP A 114 13.26 -7.99 1.12
N ALA A 115 13.62 -6.85 0.52
CA ALA A 115 12.76 -6.12 -0.41
C ALA A 115 12.45 -6.96 -1.65
N TYR A 116 13.48 -7.52 -2.30
CA TYR A 116 13.29 -8.37 -3.48
C TYR A 116 12.55 -9.68 -3.14
N ALA A 117 12.74 -10.24 -1.95
CA ALA A 117 11.95 -11.39 -1.50
C ALA A 117 10.44 -11.05 -1.40
N GLN A 118 10.04 -9.80 -1.10
CA GLN A 118 8.63 -9.40 -1.17
C GLN A 118 8.13 -9.36 -2.61
N LEU A 119 8.93 -8.85 -3.53
CA LEU A 119 8.57 -8.81 -4.96
C LEU A 119 8.43 -10.22 -5.56
N GLU A 120 9.32 -11.15 -5.22
CA GLU A 120 9.21 -12.56 -5.64
C GLU A 120 7.90 -13.20 -5.15
N ARG A 121 7.55 -13.02 -3.87
CA ARG A 121 6.28 -13.50 -3.30
C ARG A 121 5.07 -12.87 -3.99
N LEU A 122 5.15 -11.58 -4.31
CA LEU A 122 4.09 -10.88 -5.02
C LEU A 122 3.96 -11.35 -6.46
N SER A 123 5.08 -11.57 -7.16
CA SER A 123 5.11 -12.10 -8.51
C SER A 123 4.48 -13.49 -8.58
N ALA A 124 4.80 -14.38 -7.62
CA ALA A 124 4.23 -15.72 -7.53
C ALA A 124 2.71 -15.73 -7.30
N SER A 125 2.18 -14.79 -6.51
CA SER A 125 0.74 -14.64 -6.25
C SER A 125 0.00 -13.82 -7.30
N GLY A 126 0.71 -12.98 -8.04
CA GLY A 126 0.21 -11.97 -8.98
C GLY A 126 -0.41 -10.76 -8.28
N ALA A 127 0.08 -9.56 -8.59
CA ALA A 127 -0.56 -8.32 -8.13
C ALA A 127 -1.97 -8.20 -8.72
N ARG A 128 -2.93 -7.75 -7.90
CA ARG A 128 -4.36 -7.82 -8.26
C ARG A 128 -4.85 -6.60 -9.04
N ASN A 129 -4.15 -5.47 -8.97
CA ASN A 129 -4.58 -4.20 -9.54
C ASN A 129 -3.41 -3.39 -10.10
N LEU A 130 -3.70 -2.45 -10.98
CA LEU A 130 -2.72 -1.58 -11.63
C LEU A 130 -1.95 -0.66 -10.67
N PRO A 131 -2.57 -0.04 -9.64
CA PRO A 131 -1.83 0.79 -8.69
C PRO A 131 -0.63 0.08 -8.06
N THR A 132 -0.74 -1.22 -7.81
CA THR A 132 0.38 -2.02 -7.28
C THR A 132 1.55 -2.12 -8.28
N TYR A 133 1.27 -2.33 -9.58
CA TYR A 133 2.32 -2.38 -10.62
C TYR A 133 2.97 -1.02 -10.84
N ILE A 134 2.18 0.06 -10.84
CA ILE A 134 2.66 1.43 -10.93
C ILE A 134 3.61 1.72 -9.77
N HIS A 135 3.16 1.48 -8.53
CA HIS A 135 3.96 1.72 -7.34
C HIS A 135 5.29 0.97 -7.35
N ILE A 136 5.30 -0.34 -7.73
CA ILE A 136 6.54 -1.11 -7.81
C ILE A 136 7.47 -0.53 -8.86
N ALA A 137 6.97 -0.21 -10.05
CA ALA A 137 7.79 0.35 -11.12
C ALA A 137 8.42 1.68 -10.72
N GLU A 138 7.67 2.57 -10.07
CA GLU A 138 8.17 3.85 -9.56
C GLU A 138 9.16 3.67 -8.41
N THR A 139 8.90 2.75 -7.48
CA THR A 139 9.80 2.44 -6.37
C THR A 139 11.15 1.94 -6.88
N LEU A 140 11.16 0.96 -7.78
CA LEU A 140 12.40 0.42 -8.35
C LEU A 140 13.15 1.48 -9.18
N LEU A 141 12.42 2.32 -9.92
CA LEU A 141 13.00 3.44 -10.65
C LEU A 141 13.67 4.46 -9.71
N ALA A 142 13.04 4.75 -8.56
CA ALA A 142 13.61 5.66 -7.55
C ALA A 142 14.88 5.11 -6.88
N HIS A 143 15.07 3.79 -6.93
CA HIS A 143 16.26 3.10 -6.42
C HIS A 143 17.21 2.64 -7.54
N ASP A 144 17.16 3.29 -8.73
CA ASP A 144 18.03 3.04 -9.87
C ASP A 144 17.97 1.61 -10.46
N ASP A 145 16.97 0.80 -10.13
CA ASP A 145 16.74 -0.51 -10.74
C ASP A 145 15.83 -0.38 -11.98
N LEU A 146 16.40 0.12 -13.07
CA LEU A 146 15.70 0.31 -14.35
C LEU A 146 15.19 -1.00 -14.96
N GLU A 147 15.96 -2.08 -14.86
CA GLU A 147 15.60 -3.39 -15.39
C GLU A 147 14.39 -3.97 -14.63
N GLY A 148 14.44 -3.98 -13.32
CA GLY A 148 13.33 -4.44 -12.48
C GLY A 148 12.08 -3.58 -12.68
N ALA A 149 12.22 -2.26 -12.74
CA ALA A 149 11.12 -1.33 -13.01
C ALA A 149 10.47 -1.62 -14.38
N HIS A 150 11.29 -1.85 -15.43
CA HIS A 150 10.81 -2.23 -16.76
C HIS A 150 10.06 -3.58 -16.74
N GLU A 151 10.60 -4.57 -16.03
CA GLU A 151 9.98 -5.89 -15.93
C GLU A 151 8.58 -5.79 -15.28
N TRP A 152 8.47 -5.12 -14.13
CA TRP A 152 7.21 -4.95 -13.42
C TRP A 152 6.18 -4.14 -14.19
N ALA A 153 6.59 -3.04 -14.83
CA ALA A 153 5.71 -2.28 -15.70
C ALA A 153 5.20 -3.13 -16.88
N THR A 154 6.08 -3.93 -17.49
CA THR A 154 5.71 -4.84 -18.58
C THR A 154 4.75 -5.95 -18.13
N LEU A 155 4.95 -6.52 -16.93
CA LEU A 155 4.03 -7.51 -16.34
C LEU A 155 2.64 -6.91 -16.13
N GLY A 156 2.54 -5.70 -15.61
CA GLY A 156 1.28 -4.99 -15.40
C GLY A 156 0.55 -4.74 -16.73
N VAL A 157 1.24 -4.19 -17.74
CA VAL A 157 0.65 -3.95 -19.07
C VAL A 157 0.13 -5.26 -19.68
N ARG A 158 0.94 -6.32 -19.68
CA ARG A 158 0.52 -7.64 -20.22
C ARG A 158 -0.73 -8.18 -19.55
N ARG A 159 -0.87 -7.97 -18.24
CA ARG A 159 -2.00 -8.47 -17.46
C ARG A 159 -3.29 -7.73 -17.75
N PHE A 160 -3.23 -6.41 -17.98
CA PHE A 160 -4.41 -5.56 -18.03
C PHE A 160 -4.80 -5.09 -19.44
N ARG A 161 -3.91 -5.15 -20.44
CA ARG A 161 -4.14 -4.63 -21.80
C ARG A 161 -5.37 -5.18 -22.54
N HIS A 162 -5.86 -6.35 -22.16
CA HIS A 162 -6.99 -7.03 -22.81
C HIS A 162 -8.23 -7.08 -21.92
N GLN A 163 -8.22 -6.42 -20.77
CA GLN A 163 -9.38 -6.40 -19.91
C GLN A 163 -10.32 -5.30 -20.38
N ASP A 164 -11.62 -5.62 -20.38
CA ASP A 164 -12.66 -4.61 -20.57
C ASP A 164 -12.76 -3.80 -19.27
N VAL A 165 -12.15 -2.63 -19.26
CA VAL A 165 -11.88 -1.85 -18.04
C VAL A 165 -12.70 -0.57 -18.03
N SER A 166 -13.03 -0.12 -16.80
CA SER A 166 -13.63 1.20 -16.62
C SER A 166 -12.68 2.32 -17.09
N PRO A 167 -13.18 3.53 -17.40
CA PRO A 167 -12.34 4.67 -17.78
C PRO A 167 -11.20 4.91 -16.77
N TYR A 168 -11.46 4.79 -15.47
CA TYR A 168 -10.46 4.92 -14.42
C TYR A 168 -9.31 3.90 -14.55
N VAL A 169 -9.63 2.63 -14.81
CA VAL A 169 -8.60 1.59 -14.97
C VAL A 169 -7.85 1.77 -16.29
N HIS A 170 -8.51 2.30 -17.33
CA HIS A 170 -7.85 2.70 -18.56
C HIS A 170 -6.82 3.80 -18.32
N ASP A 171 -7.17 4.85 -17.58
CA ASP A 171 -6.23 5.93 -17.23
C ASP A 171 -5.00 5.43 -16.50
N LEU A 172 -5.17 4.51 -15.53
CA LEU A 172 -4.06 3.85 -14.83
C LEU A 172 -3.20 2.99 -15.76
N LEU A 173 -3.80 2.31 -16.73
CA LEU A 173 -3.05 1.55 -17.73
C LEU A 173 -2.20 2.47 -18.60
N MET A 174 -2.76 3.60 -19.03
CA MET A 174 -2.04 4.62 -19.80
C MET A 174 -0.90 5.25 -18.97
N GLU A 175 -1.09 5.44 -17.68
CA GLU A 175 -0.04 5.89 -16.77
C GLU A 175 1.12 4.87 -16.69
N LEU A 176 0.80 3.60 -16.47
CA LEU A 176 1.80 2.52 -16.45
C LEU A 176 2.56 2.39 -17.78
N LEU A 177 1.86 2.56 -18.92
CA LEU A 177 2.48 2.59 -20.25
C LEU A 177 3.47 3.74 -20.39
N ARG A 178 3.13 4.95 -19.92
CA ARG A 178 4.04 6.11 -19.95
C ARG A 178 5.28 5.90 -19.07
N ILE A 179 5.10 5.33 -17.87
CA ILE A 179 6.22 4.98 -16.98
C ILE A 179 7.14 3.98 -17.69
N ARG A 180 6.56 2.91 -18.25
CA ARG A 180 7.31 1.89 -19.00
C ARG A 180 8.05 2.47 -20.21
N PHE A 181 7.40 3.33 -20.99
CA PHE A 181 8.01 3.98 -22.14
C PHE A 181 9.24 4.80 -21.73
N ARG A 182 9.11 5.63 -20.67
CA ARG A 182 10.22 6.41 -20.15
C ARG A 182 11.40 5.51 -19.74
N ILE A 183 11.15 4.45 -18.96
CA ILE A 183 12.17 3.49 -18.54
C ILE A 183 12.88 2.87 -19.75
N ARG A 184 12.13 2.50 -20.78
CA ARG A 184 12.70 1.92 -22.01
C ARG A 184 13.61 2.91 -22.76
N MET A 185 13.25 4.18 -22.78
CA MET A 185 14.10 5.22 -23.34
C MET A 185 15.42 5.36 -22.57
N ASP A 186 15.35 5.31 -21.23
CA ASP A 186 16.53 5.38 -20.36
C ASP A 186 17.44 4.13 -20.53
N LEU A 187 16.85 2.97 -20.77
CA LEU A 187 17.53 1.71 -21.09
C LEU A 187 18.06 1.65 -22.55
N GLY A 188 17.75 2.62 -23.40
CA GLY A 188 18.12 2.61 -24.82
C GLY A 188 17.42 1.51 -25.63
N LEU A 189 16.27 1.01 -25.20
CA LEU A 189 15.52 -0.03 -25.89
C LEU A 189 14.69 0.55 -27.04
N ARG A 190 14.58 -0.22 -28.14
CA ARG A 190 13.75 0.17 -29.27
C ARG A 190 12.26 0.08 -28.93
N GLU A 191 11.44 0.92 -29.59
CA GLU A 191 9.99 0.86 -29.50
C GLU A 191 9.44 -0.55 -29.77
N ASP A 192 8.40 -0.94 -28.99
CA ASP A 192 7.72 -2.23 -29.14
C ASP A 192 6.20 -2.08 -29.31
N GLU A 193 5.48 -3.20 -29.28
CA GLU A 193 4.03 -3.22 -29.48
C GLU A 193 3.24 -2.48 -28.39
N PHE A 194 3.77 -2.42 -27.14
CA PHE A 194 3.09 -1.73 -26.05
C PHE A 194 3.29 -0.21 -26.12
N ASP A 195 4.42 0.24 -26.62
CA ASP A 195 4.68 1.67 -26.76
C ASP A 195 3.71 2.29 -27.79
N ARG A 196 3.31 1.53 -28.83
CA ARG A 196 2.31 1.98 -29.83
C ARG A 196 0.91 2.14 -29.27
N MET A 197 0.59 1.51 -28.14
CA MET A 197 -0.69 1.72 -27.47
C MET A 197 -0.85 3.16 -26.92
N LEU A 198 0.24 3.93 -26.82
CA LEU A 198 0.19 5.33 -26.41
C LEU A 198 -0.29 6.26 -27.53
N ASP A 199 -0.29 5.80 -28.78
CA ASP A 199 -0.67 6.57 -29.96
C ASP A 199 -2.14 6.34 -30.40
N GLU A 200 -2.83 5.37 -29.74
CA GLU A 200 -4.23 5.01 -30.00
C GLU A 200 -5.22 5.80 -29.13
#